data_bf3cd0a751facd557d9160beb9a30b39
#
_entry.id   bf3cd0a751facd557d9160beb9a30b39
#
_cell.length_a   1.000
_cell.length_b   1.000
_cell.length_c   1.000
_cell.angle_alpha   90.00
_cell.angle_beta   90.00
_cell.angle_gamma   90.00
#
_symmetry.space_group_name_H-M   'P 1'
#
loop_
_entity.id
_entity.type
_entity.pdbx_description
1 polymer ?
#
loop_
_entity_poly.entity_id
_entity_poly.type
_entity_poly.pdbx_seq_one_letter_code
_entity_poly.pdbx_strand_id
1 'polypeptide(L)'
;MRFVIFLCSLAVHQSHAFVPRRSAPIGACNRQEILSLNSNEVRSDLPLLNELQDDFNALTELRPSDPLSDISFPSVVSDGSSYTRIWTIQTWQIHSHPPHRRYFRHLRKWTKSKTARKILPTVCLATCWSVVVTLLANYFQYRPIPTKIISAAGTSSTVSLLSAPLALLLTLRANASVARLLAARQAWGALVLHARGLSSILANCIYPINPKAAILSVRYLAIIGWILKAQFRGEDEASQREVFKLMLQQREYQWLIEGQNSTKYGVAMLSRIRQICSLAMSSSTSQVAPYLYFVEDALKEIETSVGICERLFGSPIPPTYTRHLSRIMSLWLLLLPVSLVSSIGPSSTTVITTALAAYVFVGLDEVGMEIENVFQLLPLQQLAAAVQNDVRDQFYGIVCGSQPDIEPASCV
;
A
#
# COMPACT_ATOMS: atom_id res chain seq x y z
N MET A 1 -18.98 15.13 35.69
CA MET A 1 -19.42 13.80 35.24
C MET A 1 -20.06 13.81 33.85
N ARG A 2 -20.99 14.69 33.52
CA ARG A 2 -21.61 14.81 32.17
C ARG A 2 -20.62 15.23 31.07
N PHE A 3 -19.56 15.99 31.39
CA PHE A 3 -18.54 16.44 30.45
C PHE A 3 -17.55 15.33 30.05
N VAL A 4 -17.26 14.40 30.95
CA VAL A 4 -16.43 13.21 30.66
C VAL A 4 -17.16 12.23 29.75
N ILE A 5 -18.48 12.11 29.90
CA ILE A 5 -19.33 11.29 29.02
C ILE A 5 -19.39 11.90 27.61
N PHE A 6 -19.39 13.24 27.49
CA PHE A 6 -19.37 13.93 26.21
C PHE A 6 -18.04 13.75 25.45
N LEU A 7 -16.91 13.74 26.14
CA LEU A 7 -15.59 13.48 25.56
C LEU A 7 -15.44 12.02 25.11
N CYS A 8 -16.01 11.06 25.84
CA CYS A 8 -16.08 9.66 25.42
C CYS A 8 -17.02 9.47 24.20
N SER A 9 -18.10 10.25 24.11
CA SER A 9 -19.05 10.21 22.98
C SER A 9 -18.44 10.75 21.68
N LEU A 10 -17.60 11.81 21.76
CA LEU A 10 -16.89 12.36 20.58
C LEU A 10 -15.84 11.41 20.02
N ALA A 11 -15.19 10.61 20.87
CA ALA A 11 -14.23 9.59 20.43
C ALA A 11 -14.90 8.39 19.74
N VAL A 12 -16.19 8.16 19.97
CA VAL A 12 -16.94 7.03 19.40
C VAL A 12 -17.53 7.36 18.02
N HIS A 13 -17.66 8.63 17.64
CA HIS A 13 -18.39 9.03 16.41
C HIS A 13 -17.50 9.15 15.15
N GLN A 14 -16.21 8.88 15.23
CA GLN A 14 -15.31 8.94 14.05
C GLN A 14 -14.88 7.57 13.50
N SER A 15 -15.43 6.47 13.97
CA SER A 15 -15.17 5.17 13.37
C SER A 15 -16.34 4.75 12.48
N HIS A 16 -16.40 5.26 11.25
CA HIS A 16 -17.17 4.59 10.20
C HIS A 16 -16.52 3.24 9.94
N ALA A 17 -17.11 2.22 10.52
CA ALA A 17 -16.77 0.84 10.31
C ALA A 17 -17.03 0.48 8.84
N PHE A 18 -16.00 0.08 8.15
CA PHE A 18 -16.07 -0.68 6.90
C PHE A 18 -16.79 -2.00 7.22
N VAL A 19 -18.03 -2.13 6.81
CA VAL A 19 -18.81 -3.38 6.89
C VAL A 19 -18.44 -4.22 5.67
N PRO A 20 -17.79 -5.38 5.82
CA PRO A 20 -17.56 -6.26 4.69
C PRO A 20 -18.92 -6.80 4.21
N ARG A 21 -19.24 -6.59 2.93
CA ARG A 21 -20.34 -7.28 2.27
C ARG A 21 -20.13 -8.78 2.39
N ARG A 22 -21.12 -9.50 2.91
CA ARG A 22 -21.15 -10.97 2.94
C ARG A 22 -21.00 -11.48 1.50
N SER A 23 -19.96 -12.26 1.26
CA SER A 23 -19.83 -13.07 0.07
C SER A 23 -20.95 -14.11 0.03
N ALA A 24 -21.63 -14.22 -1.10
CA ALA A 24 -22.54 -15.30 -1.38
C ALA A 24 -21.84 -16.66 -1.30
N PRO A 25 -22.47 -17.74 -0.87
CA PRO A 25 -21.85 -19.05 -0.78
C PRO A 25 -21.47 -19.54 -2.21
N ILE A 26 -20.20 -19.85 -2.38
CA ILE A 26 -19.66 -20.51 -3.56
C ILE A 26 -20.31 -21.89 -3.62
N GLY A 27 -21.11 -22.15 -4.65
CA GLY A 27 -21.69 -23.47 -4.90
C GLY A 27 -20.59 -24.53 -4.94
N ALA A 28 -20.73 -25.58 -4.17
CA ALA A 28 -19.80 -26.70 -4.14
C ALA A 28 -19.72 -27.33 -5.54
N CYS A 29 -18.62 -27.08 -6.23
CA CYS A 29 -18.28 -27.73 -7.48
C CYS A 29 -17.93 -29.20 -7.16
N ASN A 30 -18.70 -30.14 -7.68
CA ASN A 30 -18.59 -31.55 -7.37
C ASN A 30 -17.29 -32.10 -8.01
N ARG A 31 -16.34 -32.47 -7.19
CA ARG A 31 -15.00 -32.94 -7.59
C ARG A 31 -15.01 -34.20 -8.46
N GLN A 32 -16.13 -34.93 -8.50
CA GLN A 32 -16.29 -36.16 -9.30
C GLN A 32 -16.64 -35.90 -10.76
N GLU A 33 -17.25 -34.75 -11.10
CA GLU A 33 -17.55 -34.40 -12.50
C GLU A 33 -16.30 -33.96 -13.28
N ILE A 34 -15.27 -33.45 -12.62
CA ILE A 34 -14.04 -32.99 -13.30
C ILE A 34 -13.17 -34.17 -13.77
N LEU A 35 -13.27 -35.34 -13.13
CA LEU A 35 -12.44 -36.51 -13.46
C LEU A 35 -13.01 -37.40 -14.55
N SER A 36 -14.24 -37.17 -15.01
CA SER A 36 -14.90 -37.98 -16.06
C SER A 36 -14.83 -37.36 -17.45
N LEU A 37 -14.33 -36.14 -17.61
CA LEU A 37 -14.18 -35.50 -18.92
C LEU A 37 -12.96 -36.09 -19.64
N ASN A 38 -13.27 -36.78 -20.71
CA ASN A 38 -12.30 -37.42 -21.61
C ASN A 38 -11.36 -36.37 -22.19
N SER A 39 -10.05 -36.51 -22.01
CA SER A 39 -9.02 -35.49 -22.29
C SER A 39 -8.97 -34.99 -23.74
N ASN A 40 -9.67 -35.65 -24.66
CA ASN A 40 -9.72 -35.28 -26.08
C ASN A 40 -10.93 -34.40 -26.47
N GLU A 41 -12.03 -34.42 -25.71
CA GLU A 41 -13.20 -33.56 -25.95
C GLU A 41 -13.06 -32.15 -25.34
N VAL A 42 -12.28 -32.03 -24.27
CA VAL A 42 -12.06 -30.76 -23.55
C VAL A 42 -11.26 -29.75 -24.37
N ARG A 43 -10.60 -30.19 -25.45
CA ARG A 43 -9.72 -29.31 -26.25
C ARG A 43 -10.41 -28.55 -27.38
N SER A 44 -11.60 -29.00 -27.86
CA SER A 44 -12.22 -28.41 -29.05
C SER A 44 -13.24 -27.30 -28.77
N ASP A 45 -13.79 -27.20 -27.54
CA ASP A 45 -14.94 -26.34 -27.25
C ASP A 45 -14.71 -25.28 -26.15
N LEU A 46 -13.47 -24.98 -25.85
CA LEU A 46 -13.17 -23.90 -24.89
C LEU A 46 -13.38 -22.54 -25.57
N PRO A 47 -14.41 -21.77 -25.18
CA PRO A 47 -14.63 -20.40 -25.70
C PRO A 47 -13.38 -19.51 -25.55
N LEU A 48 -12.53 -19.85 -24.61
CA LEU A 48 -11.25 -19.20 -24.32
C LEU A 48 -10.22 -19.31 -25.46
N LEU A 49 -10.23 -20.42 -26.24
CA LEU A 49 -9.33 -20.61 -27.40
C LEU A 49 -9.72 -19.68 -28.55
N ASN A 50 -11.00 -19.49 -28.79
CA ASN A 50 -11.51 -18.61 -29.82
C ASN A 50 -11.26 -17.14 -29.46
N GLU A 51 -11.46 -16.76 -28.18
CA GLU A 51 -11.15 -15.41 -27.68
C GLU A 51 -9.67 -15.07 -27.82
N LEU A 52 -8.76 -16.00 -27.47
CA LEU A 52 -7.33 -15.79 -27.61
C LEU A 52 -6.88 -15.74 -29.08
N GLN A 53 -7.51 -16.51 -29.94
CA GLN A 53 -7.26 -16.46 -31.37
C GLN A 53 -7.67 -15.12 -31.97
N ASP A 54 -8.80 -14.58 -31.52
CA ASP A 54 -9.26 -13.25 -31.92
C ASP A 54 -8.33 -12.15 -31.41
N ASP A 55 -7.83 -12.26 -30.15
CA ASP A 55 -6.82 -11.35 -29.59
C ASP A 55 -5.50 -11.43 -30.41
N PHE A 56 -5.08 -12.62 -30.83
CA PHE A 56 -3.92 -12.78 -31.71
C PHE A 56 -4.14 -12.19 -33.09
N ASN A 57 -5.34 -12.23 -33.60
CA ASN A 57 -5.69 -11.64 -34.90
C ASN A 57 -5.72 -10.10 -34.82
N ALA A 58 -6.20 -9.54 -33.71
CA ALA A 58 -6.20 -8.11 -33.48
C ALA A 58 -4.79 -7.51 -33.37
N LEU A 59 -3.78 -8.29 -32.94
CA LEU A 59 -2.37 -7.87 -32.88
C LEU A 59 -1.68 -7.79 -34.23
N THR A 60 -2.36 -8.16 -35.36
CA THR A 60 -1.75 -8.15 -36.69
C THR A 60 -1.39 -6.74 -37.17
N GLU A 61 -2.00 -5.71 -36.61
CA GLU A 61 -1.79 -4.30 -36.98
C GLU A 61 -0.67 -3.64 -36.14
N LEU A 62 -0.19 -4.29 -35.07
CA LEU A 62 0.85 -3.72 -34.21
C LEU A 62 2.24 -3.86 -34.81
N ARG A 63 3.00 -2.78 -34.77
CA ARG A 63 4.40 -2.79 -35.17
C ARG A 63 5.20 -3.68 -34.21
N PRO A 64 5.98 -4.68 -34.72
CA PRO A 64 6.79 -5.56 -33.85
C PRO A 64 7.81 -4.79 -33.01
N SER A 65 8.13 -3.55 -33.41
CA SER A 65 9.17 -2.72 -32.79
C SER A 65 8.80 -2.11 -31.46
N ASP A 66 7.51 -1.87 -31.15
CA ASP A 66 7.12 -1.33 -29.83
C ASP A 66 5.79 -1.95 -29.37
N PRO A 67 5.85 -2.97 -28.48
CA PRO A 67 4.67 -3.69 -28.02
C PRO A 67 3.69 -2.86 -27.19
N LEU A 68 4.11 -1.65 -26.78
CA LEU A 68 3.31 -0.77 -25.91
C LEU A 68 2.92 0.56 -26.59
N SER A 69 3.21 0.74 -27.89
CA SER A 69 3.03 2.02 -28.59
C SER A 69 1.58 2.51 -28.66
N ASP A 70 0.61 1.60 -28.63
CA ASP A 70 -0.83 1.88 -28.67
C ASP A 70 -1.48 2.02 -27.29
N ILE A 71 -0.73 1.80 -26.20
CA ILE A 71 -1.25 1.86 -24.84
C ILE A 71 -1.02 3.27 -24.27
N SER A 72 -2.10 3.91 -23.85
CA SER A 72 -2.03 5.17 -23.12
C SER A 72 -1.85 4.92 -21.62
N PHE A 73 -0.64 5.16 -21.13
CA PHE A 73 -0.37 5.03 -19.68
C PHE A 73 -0.71 6.32 -18.92
N PRO A 74 -1.19 6.20 -17.68
CA PRO A 74 -1.43 7.37 -16.84
C PRO A 74 -0.14 8.17 -16.60
N SER A 75 -0.23 9.50 -16.65
CA SER A 75 0.90 10.37 -16.36
C SER A 75 1.38 10.18 -14.92
N VAL A 76 2.69 10.06 -14.73
CA VAL A 76 3.30 9.99 -13.40
C VAL A 76 3.28 11.40 -12.79
N VAL A 77 2.21 11.72 -12.09
CA VAL A 77 2.14 12.96 -11.31
C VAL A 77 3.01 12.77 -10.07
N SER A 78 4.07 13.55 -9.95
CA SER A 78 4.83 13.60 -8.71
C SER A 78 3.97 14.33 -7.67
N ASP A 79 3.26 13.57 -6.84
CA ASP A 79 2.70 14.12 -5.61
C ASP A 79 3.82 14.84 -4.89
N GLY A 80 3.69 16.15 -4.66
CA GLY A 80 4.74 16.97 -4.05
C GLY A 80 5.16 16.57 -2.63
N SER A 81 4.71 15.41 -2.17
CA SER A 81 5.05 14.76 -0.92
C SER A 81 6.40 14.02 -1.06
N SER A 82 7.34 14.36 -0.19
CA SER A 82 8.64 13.68 -0.09
C SER A 82 8.54 12.16 0.19
N TYR A 83 7.38 11.70 0.65
CA TYR A 83 7.15 10.32 1.07
C TYR A 83 6.75 9.39 -0.08
N THR A 84 6.15 9.95 -1.13
CA THR A 84 5.55 9.19 -2.25
C THR A 84 6.42 9.23 -3.51
N ARG A 85 7.73 9.37 -3.39
CA ARG A 85 8.65 9.36 -4.53
C ARG A 85 9.82 8.40 -4.33
N ILE A 86 10.33 7.87 -5.43
CA ILE A 86 11.61 7.15 -5.45
C ILE A 86 12.73 8.15 -5.23
N TRP A 87 13.69 7.80 -4.39
CA TRP A 87 14.79 8.69 -4.05
C TRP A 87 15.87 8.65 -5.12
N THR A 88 16.31 9.83 -5.50
CA THR A 88 17.47 10.06 -6.40
C THR A 88 18.70 10.37 -5.57
N ILE A 89 19.88 10.34 -6.20
CA ILE A 89 21.15 10.74 -5.58
C ILE A 89 21.04 12.14 -4.94
N GLN A 90 20.40 13.08 -5.62
CA GLN A 90 20.18 14.44 -5.10
C GLN A 90 19.34 14.46 -3.81
N THR A 91 18.28 13.63 -3.73
CA THR A 91 17.46 13.54 -2.52
C THR A 91 18.24 12.92 -1.36
N TRP A 92 19.11 11.94 -1.65
CA TRP A 92 20.00 11.37 -0.65
C TRP A 92 21.01 12.39 -0.12
N GLN A 93 21.62 13.18 -0.98
CA GLN A 93 22.53 14.26 -0.59
C GLN A 93 21.86 15.29 0.31
N ILE A 94 20.62 15.71 -0.04
CA ILE A 94 19.83 16.63 0.79
C ILE A 94 19.50 16.00 2.15
N HIS A 95 19.20 14.71 2.19
CA HIS A 95 18.89 14.00 3.45
C HIS A 95 20.11 13.84 4.35
N SER A 96 21.28 13.61 3.76
CA SER A 96 22.57 13.38 4.43
C SER A 96 23.25 14.66 4.92
N HIS A 97 22.60 15.82 4.82
CA HIS A 97 23.17 17.08 5.33
C HIS A 97 23.50 16.99 6.82
N PRO A 98 24.54 17.75 7.29
CA PRO A 98 24.93 17.78 8.69
C PRO A 98 23.76 18.05 9.64
N PRO A 99 23.76 17.49 10.87
CA PRO A 99 22.62 17.53 11.79
C PRO A 99 22.04 18.94 12.02
N HIS A 100 22.87 19.95 12.21
CA HIS A 100 22.43 21.32 12.47
C HIS A 100 21.59 21.90 11.32
N ARG A 101 22.00 21.69 10.04
CA ARG A 101 21.24 22.14 8.86
C ARG A 101 19.94 21.36 8.68
N ARG A 102 20.00 20.06 8.99
CA ARG A 102 18.83 19.17 8.92
C ARG A 102 17.78 19.55 9.94
N TYR A 103 18.17 19.73 11.22
CA TYR A 103 17.25 20.13 12.28
C TYR A 103 16.65 21.51 12.03
N PHE A 104 17.45 22.51 11.66
CA PHE A 104 16.94 23.84 11.34
C PHE A 104 15.93 23.84 10.20
N ARG A 105 16.20 23.07 9.14
CA ARG A 105 15.28 22.91 8.02
C ARG A 105 13.95 22.28 8.45
N HIS A 106 13.99 21.26 9.30
CA HIS A 106 12.76 20.61 9.80
C HIS A 106 11.99 21.53 10.75
N LEU A 107 12.66 22.24 11.61
CA LEU A 107 12.04 23.23 12.51
C LEU A 107 11.34 24.36 11.73
N ARG A 108 12.00 24.89 10.70
CA ARG A 108 11.39 25.93 9.83
C ARG A 108 10.13 25.44 9.08
N LYS A 109 10.05 24.14 8.78
CA LYS A 109 8.91 23.51 8.09
C LYS A 109 7.86 22.92 9.05
N TRP A 110 8.01 23.10 10.36
CA TRP A 110 7.16 22.47 11.36
C TRP A 110 5.67 22.82 11.16
N THR A 111 5.34 24.09 10.97
CA THR A 111 3.96 24.57 10.74
C THR A 111 3.33 24.01 9.46
N LYS A 112 4.15 23.62 8.47
CA LYS A 112 3.72 23.00 7.21
C LYS A 112 3.62 21.48 7.26
N SER A 113 4.02 20.86 8.37
CA SER A 113 3.97 19.40 8.54
C SER A 113 2.53 18.90 8.57
N LYS A 114 2.21 17.91 7.72
CA LYS A 114 0.90 17.24 7.69
C LYS A 114 0.59 16.58 9.04
N THR A 115 1.57 15.87 9.60
CA THR A 115 1.46 15.20 10.90
C THR A 115 1.21 16.21 12.03
N ALA A 116 1.96 17.34 12.07
CA ALA A 116 1.76 18.37 13.08
C ALA A 116 0.35 18.97 13.03
N ARG A 117 -0.21 19.19 11.82
CA ARG A 117 -1.58 19.69 11.68
C ARG A 117 -2.64 18.69 12.13
N LYS A 118 -2.43 17.39 11.90
CA LYS A 118 -3.35 16.32 12.33
C LYS A 118 -3.41 16.19 13.84
N ILE A 119 -2.27 16.30 14.52
CA ILE A 119 -2.20 16.15 15.99
C ILE A 119 -2.61 17.40 16.73
N LEU A 120 -2.56 18.58 16.07
CA LEU A 120 -2.81 19.89 16.72
C LEU A 120 -4.14 19.95 17.49
N PRO A 121 -5.29 19.47 16.98
CA PRO A 121 -6.55 19.51 17.72
C PRO A 121 -6.48 18.76 19.05
N THR A 122 -5.87 17.57 19.06
CA THR A 122 -5.71 16.73 20.26
C THR A 122 -4.76 17.37 21.26
N VAL A 123 -3.65 17.94 20.78
CA VAL A 123 -2.69 18.66 21.64
C VAL A 123 -3.34 19.90 22.24
N CYS A 124 -4.09 20.69 21.47
CA CYS A 124 -4.83 21.84 21.96
C CYS A 124 -5.86 21.42 23.03
N LEU A 125 -6.59 20.34 22.81
CA LEU A 125 -7.57 19.84 23.78
C LEU A 125 -6.89 19.46 25.11
N ALA A 126 -5.77 18.72 25.07
CA ALA A 126 -4.99 18.37 26.26
C ALA A 126 -4.41 19.59 26.98
N THR A 127 -3.96 20.60 26.22
CA THR A 127 -3.46 21.86 26.75
C THR A 127 -4.57 22.67 27.41
N CYS A 128 -5.74 22.81 26.78
CA CYS A 128 -6.91 23.47 27.36
C CYS A 128 -7.36 22.78 28.65
N TRP A 129 -7.39 21.45 28.66
CA TRP A 129 -7.66 20.68 29.87
C TRP A 129 -6.65 20.99 30.98
N SER A 130 -5.36 21.05 30.65
CA SER A 130 -4.32 21.41 31.63
C SER A 130 -4.50 22.81 32.18
N VAL A 131 -4.91 23.78 31.36
CA VAL A 131 -5.25 25.15 31.84
C VAL A 131 -6.41 25.11 32.82
N VAL A 132 -7.48 24.38 32.51
CA VAL A 132 -8.64 24.24 33.39
C VAL A 132 -8.23 23.63 34.74
N VAL A 133 -7.44 22.54 34.72
CA VAL A 133 -6.96 21.90 35.95
C VAL A 133 -6.09 22.85 36.77
N THR A 134 -5.20 23.60 36.12
CA THR A 134 -4.34 24.57 36.78
C THR A 134 -5.13 25.74 37.41
N LEU A 135 -6.13 26.27 36.72
CA LEU A 135 -7.00 27.34 37.24
C LEU A 135 -7.85 26.85 38.42
N LEU A 136 -8.44 25.65 38.31
CA LEU A 136 -9.16 25.05 39.41
C LEU A 136 -8.28 24.82 40.62
N ALA A 137 -7.07 24.30 40.44
CA ALA A 137 -6.14 24.10 41.51
C ALA A 137 -5.74 25.42 42.20
N ASN A 138 -5.49 26.49 41.44
CA ASN A 138 -5.27 27.84 42.01
C ASN A 138 -6.48 28.35 42.78
N TYR A 139 -7.70 28.18 42.22
CA TYR A 139 -8.91 28.62 42.91
C TYR A 139 -9.11 27.91 44.25
N PHE A 140 -8.84 26.59 44.30
CA PHE A 140 -8.98 25.80 45.52
C PHE A 140 -7.85 26.00 46.54
N GLN A 141 -6.66 26.47 46.10
CA GLN A 141 -5.61 26.87 47.04
C GLN A 141 -6.01 28.06 47.92
N TYR A 142 -6.88 28.94 47.45
CA TYR A 142 -7.40 30.10 48.22
C TYR A 142 -8.61 29.77 49.08
N ARG A 143 -9.18 28.57 49.00
CA ARG A 143 -10.29 28.11 49.85
C ARG A 143 -9.88 26.84 50.61
N PRO A 144 -10.25 26.68 51.88
CA PRO A 144 -9.90 25.51 52.70
C PRO A 144 -10.76 24.30 52.29
N ILE A 145 -10.58 23.77 51.11
CA ILE A 145 -11.11 22.47 50.69
C ILE A 145 -10.02 21.44 50.94
N PRO A 146 -10.36 20.22 51.44
CA PRO A 146 -9.33 19.26 51.83
C PRO A 146 -8.49 18.84 50.63
N THR A 147 -7.27 19.37 50.56
CA THR A 147 -6.20 19.04 49.60
C THR A 147 -5.93 17.53 49.50
N LYS A 148 -6.40 16.76 50.48
CA LYS A 148 -6.37 15.27 50.48
C LYS A 148 -7.09 14.60 49.32
N ILE A 149 -8.11 15.22 48.70
CA ILE A 149 -8.84 14.63 47.57
C ILE A 149 -8.00 14.76 46.29
N ILE A 150 -7.29 15.90 46.11
CA ILE A 150 -6.41 16.12 44.92
C ILE A 150 -5.15 15.26 45.06
N SER A 151 -4.61 15.13 46.26
CA SER A 151 -3.43 14.28 46.51
C SER A 151 -3.74 12.78 46.41
N ALA A 152 -4.96 12.35 46.73
CA ALA A 152 -5.37 10.95 46.63
C ALA A 152 -5.71 10.52 45.20
N ALA A 153 -6.23 11.44 44.38
CA ALA A 153 -6.61 11.13 42.99
C ALA A 153 -5.46 11.29 41.97
N GLY A 154 -4.40 11.99 42.33
CA GLY A 154 -3.36 12.37 41.38
C GLY A 154 -1.97 12.05 41.84
N THR A 155 -1.76 10.90 42.47
CA THR A 155 -0.43 10.51 42.84
C THR A 155 0.48 10.45 41.61
N SER A 156 1.60 11.17 41.65
CA SER A 156 2.66 11.14 40.65
C SER A 156 3.08 9.71 40.29
N SER A 157 2.91 8.78 41.24
CA SER A 157 3.13 7.35 41.06
C SER A 157 2.18 6.71 40.03
N THR A 158 0.89 7.09 39.98
CA THR A 158 -0.07 6.46 39.02
C THR A 158 0.22 6.80 37.56
N VAL A 159 0.49 8.07 37.26
CA VAL A 159 0.86 8.51 35.92
C VAL A 159 2.23 7.95 35.51
N SER A 160 3.16 7.87 36.41
CA SER A 160 4.47 7.25 36.21
C SER A 160 4.35 5.75 35.91
N LEU A 161 3.52 5.03 36.66
CA LEU A 161 3.24 3.61 36.41
C LEU A 161 2.59 3.36 35.04
N LEU A 162 1.71 4.23 34.58
CA LEU A 162 1.05 4.10 33.28
C LEU A 162 1.97 4.50 32.11
N SER A 163 2.97 5.34 32.33
CA SER A 163 3.85 5.85 31.27
C SER A 163 4.73 4.75 30.64
N ALA A 164 5.25 3.83 31.45
CA ALA A 164 6.10 2.75 30.95
C ALA A 164 5.34 1.74 30.05
N PRO A 165 4.18 1.19 30.45
CA PRO A 165 3.38 0.36 29.56
C PRO A 165 2.92 1.11 28.30
N LEU A 166 2.54 2.40 28.42
CA LEU A 166 2.15 3.21 27.26
C LEU A 166 3.28 3.35 26.26
N ALA A 167 4.49 3.70 26.72
CA ALA A 167 5.66 3.81 25.88
C ALA A 167 6.00 2.46 25.20
N LEU A 168 5.89 1.35 25.93
CA LEU A 168 6.09 0.01 25.37
C LEU A 168 5.07 -0.31 24.27
N LEU A 169 3.78 -0.05 24.49
CA LEU A 169 2.73 -0.28 23.50
C LEU A 169 2.93 0.58 22.26
N LEU A 170 3.29 1.85 22.41
CA LEU A 170 3.61 2.72 21.27
C LEU A 170 4.81 2.21 20.48
N THR A 171 5.86 1.75 21.16
CA THR A 171 7.05 1.20 20.50
C THR A 171 6.72 -0.09 19.74
N LEU A 172 5.96 -1.00 20.33
CA LEU A 172 5.51 -2.24 19.66
C LEU A 172 4.67 -1.93 18.41
N ARG A 173 3.78 -0.95 18.51
CA ARG A 173 3.00 -0.50 17.35
C ARG A 173 3.88 0.08 16.25
N ALA A 174 4.78 0.99 16.60
CA ALA A 174 5.70 1.59 15.64
C ALA A 174 6.54 0.52 14.92
N ASN A 175 7.07 -0.44 15.65
CA ASN A 175 7.84 -1.56 15.10
C ASN A 175 6.99 -2.43 14.15
N ALA A 176 5.76 -2.76 14.54
CA ALA A 176 4.84 -3.52 13.69
C ALA A 176 4.51 -2.75 12.40
N SER A 177 4.24 -1.45 12.48
CA SER A 177 3.98 -0.60 11.30
C SER A 177 5.19 -0.52 10.37
N VAL A 178 6.39 -0.35 10.91
CA VAL A 178 7.65 -0.33 10.13
C VAL A 178 7.90 -1.69 9.46
N ALA A 179 7.68 -2.81 10.16
CA ALA A 179 7.82 -4.15 9.57
C ALA A 179 6.88 -4.35 8.38
N ARG A 180 5.63 -3.87 8.47
CA ARG A 180 4.65 -3.89 7.36
C ARG A 180 5.14 -3.05 6.17
N LEU A 181 5.65 -1.86 6.42
CA LEU A 181 6.20 -0.99 5.37
C LEU A 181 7.38 -1.65 4.65
N LEU A 182 8.28 -2.28 5.39
CA LEU A 182 9.43 -2.99 4.80
C LEU A 182 8.96 -4.18 3.97
N ALA A 183 8.02 -4.99 4.47
CA ALA A 183 7.46 -6.12 3.73
C ALA A 183 6.80 -5.67 2.41
N ALA A 184 6.05 -4.58 2.41
CA ALA A 184 5.44 -4.05 1.20
C ALA A 184 6.47 -3.50 0.19
N ARG A 185 7.52 -2.83 0.67
CA ARG A 185 8.63 -2.38 -0.18
C ARG A 185 9.37 -3.54 -0.82
N GLN A 186 9.63 -4.60 -0.06
CA GLN A 186 10.26 -5.82 -0.55
C GLN A 186 9.39 -6.51 -1.61
N ALA A 187 8.08 -6.65 -1.36
CA ALA A 187 7.15 -7.24 -2.32
C ALA A 187 7.09 -6.45 -3.64
N TRP A 188 7.01 -5.11 -3.58
CA TRP A 188 7.04 -4.28 -4.79
C TRP A 188 8.40 -4.32 -5.50
N GLY A 189 9.52 -4.37 -4.76
CA GLY A 189 10.84 -4.53 -5.35
C GLY A 189 10.98 -5.88 -6.06
N ALA A 190 10.49 -6.95 -5.46
CA ALA A 190 10.46 -8.29 -6.06
C ALA A 190 9.56 -8.34 -7.29
N LEU A 191 8.39 -7.67 -7.25
CA LEU A 191 7.51 -7.54 -8.42
C LEU A 191 8.23 -6.92 -9.61
N VAL A 192 8.92 -5.80 -9.43
CA VAL A 192 9.71 -5.15 -10.49
C VAL A 192 10.80 -6.07 -11.02
N LEU A 193 11.54 -6.73 -10.13
CA LEU A 193 12.63 -7.64 -10.48
C LEU A 193 12.14 -8.83 -11.32
N HIS A 194 11.09 -9.52 -10.83
CA HIS A 194 10.58 -10.72 -11.50
C HIS A 194 9.80 -10.40 -12.78
N ALA A 195 9.13 -9.23 -12.86
CA ALA A 195 8.50 -8.77 -14.09
C ALA A 195 9.54 -8.51 -15.19
N ARG A 196 10.67 -7.88 -14.85
CA ARG A 196 11.79 -7.69 -15.77
C ARG A 196 12.40 -9.04 -16.18
N GLY A 197 12.58 -9.98 -15.25
CA GLY A 197 13.07 -11.33 -15.52
C GLY A 197 12.14 -12.09 -16.47
N LEU A 198 10.83 -12.06 -16.23
CA LEU A 198 9.85 -12.70 -17.11
C LEU A 198 9.84 -12.07 -18.50
N SER A 199 9.97 -10.75 -18.60
CA SER A 199 10.08 -10.05 -19.90
C SER A 199 11.26 -10.57 -20.72
N SER A 200 12.42 -10.80 -20.08
CA SER A 200 13.59 -11.41 -20.72
C SER A 200 13.30 -12.85 -21.20
N ILE A 201 12.62 -13.66 -20.39
CA ILE A 201 12.25 -15.04 -20.77
C ILE A 201 11.27 -15.01 -21.96
N LEU A 202 10.27 -14.11 -21.94
CA LEU A 202 9.33 -13.95 -23.04
C LEU A 202 10.03 -13.56 -24.35
N ALA A 203 11.02 -12.65 -24.28
CA ALA A 203 11.79 -12.22 -25.45
C ALA A 203 12.69 -13.32 -26.03
N ASN A 204 13.38 -14.07 -25.16
CA ASN A 204 14.35 -15.07 -25.62
C ASN A 204 13.73 -16.42 -25.94
N CYS A 205 12.66 -16.83 -25.25
CA CYS A 205 12.15 -18.18 -25.32
C CYS A 205 10.78 -18.26 -26.05
N ILE A 206 9.89 -17.29 -25.85
CA ILE A 206 8.56 -17.32 -26.44
C ILE A 206 8.49 -16.57 -27.76
N TYR A 207 9.16 -15.43 -27.86
CA TYR A 207 9.13 -14.61 -29.09
C TYR A 207 9.60 -15.36 -30.34
N PRO A 208 10.68 -16.17 -30.31
CA PRO A 208 11.09 -16.96 -31.49
C PRO A 208 10.07 -18.02 -31.92
N ILE A 209 9.24 -18.50 -30.99
CA ILE A 209 8.24 -19.55 -31.24
C ILE A 209 6.95 -18.94 -31.74
N ASN A 210 6.42 -17.96 -31.00
CA ASN A 210 5.19 -17.23 -31.31
C ASN A 210 5.33 -15.75 -30.91
N PRO A 211 5.71 -14.88 -31.87
CA PRO A 211 5.90 -13.47 -31.61
C PRO A 211 4.63 -12.77 -31.05
N LYS A 212 3.45 -13.13 -31.54
CA LYS A 212 2.18 -12.54 -31.10
C LYS A 212 1.88 -12.87 -29.65
N ALA A 213 2.09 -14.11 -29.22
CA ALA A 213 1.90 -14.54 -27.84
C ALA A 213 2.88 -13.85 -26.89
N ALA A 214 4.13 -13.68 -27.28
CA ALA A 214 5.13 -12.96 -26.52
C ALA A 214 4.74 -11.49 -26.33
N ILE A 215 4.36 -10.79 -27.40
CA ILE A 215 3.94 -9.39 -27.39
C ILE A 215 2.73 -9.21 -26.47
N LEU A 216 1.69 -10.05 -26.60
CA LEU A 216 0.50 -9.98 -25.76
C LEU A 216 0.82 -10.20 -24.28
N SER A 217 1.68 -11.17 -23.98
CA SER A 217 2.13 -11.44 -22.61
C SER A 217 2.90 -10.26 -22.01
N VAL A 218 3.77 -9.61 -22.78
CA VAL A 218 4.53 -8.42 -22.36
C VAL A 218 3.59 -7.24 -22.11
N ARG A 219 2.55 -7.05 -22.93
CA ARG A 219 1.53 -6.01 -22.72
C ARG A 219 0.84 -6.18 -21.37
N TYR A 220 0.34 -7.37 -21.07
CA TYR A 220 -0.29 -7.66 -19.78
C TYR A 220 0.69 -7.50 -18.61
N LEU A 221 1.93 -7.93 -18.79
CA LEU A 221 2.95 -7.79 -17.76
C LEU A 221 3.31 -6.30 -17.46
N ALA A 222 3.37 -5.45 -18.49
CA ALA A 222 3.63 -4.02 -18.32
C ALA A 222 2.51 -3.28 -17.58
N ILE A 223 1.27 -3.73 -17.75
CA ILE A 223 0.07 -3.14 -17.14
C ILE A 223 -0.11 -3.56 -15.68
N ILE A 224 0.44 -4.71 -15.26
CA ILE A 224 0.17 -5.29 -13.93
C ILE A 224 0.46 -4.33 -12.77
N GLY A 225 1.52 -3.53 -12.86
CA GLY A 225 1.85 -2.54 -11.84
C GLY A 225 0.78 -1.48 -11.65
N TRP A 226 0.16 -1.03 -12.73
CA TRP A 226 -0.93 -0.04 -12.72
C TRP A 226 -2.22 -0.62 -12.15
N ILE A 227 -2.54 -1.86 -12.49
CA ILE A 227 -3.69 -2.59 -11.95
C ILE A 227 -3.55 -2.76 -10.43
N LEU A 228 -2.39 -3.19 -9.96
CA LEU A 228 -2.13 -3.34 -8.53
C LEU A 228 -2.13 -1.99 -7.80
N LYS A 229 -1.62 -0.92 -8.41
CA LYS A 229 -1.70 0.43 -7.86
C LYS A 229 -3.15 0.85 -7.67
N ALA A 230 -4.02 0.65 -8.65
CA ALA A 230 -5.43 0.99 -8.54
C ALA A 230 -6.13 0.18 -7.46
N GLN A 231 -5.86 -1.13 -7.39
CA GLN A 231 -6.42 -2.04 -6.39
C GLN A 231 -6.04 -1.65 -4.94
N PHE A 232 -4.77 -1.32 -4.69
CA PHE A 232 -4.27 -1.07 -3.33
C PHE A 232 -4.37 0.38 -2.86
N ARG A 233 -4.53 1.36 -3.77
CA ARG A 233 -4.78 2.76 -3.39
C ARG A 233 -6.18 2.97 -2.83
N GLY A 234 -7.10 2.03 -3.05
CA GLY A 234 -8.50 2.21 -2.69
C GLY A 234 -9.17 3.31 -3.51
N GLU A 235 -8.74 3.46 -4.77
CA GLU A 235 -9.39 4.35 -5.72
C GLU A 235 -10.84 3.91 -5.91
N ASP A 236 -11.74 4.85 -6.16
CA ASP A 236 -13.12 4.54 -6.46
C ASP A 236 -13.21 3.62 -7.68
N GLU A 237 -14.17 2.73 -7.69
CA GLU A 237 -14.36 1.74 -8.76
C GLU A 237 -14.48 2.40 -10.14
N ALA A 238 -15.05 3.61 -10.20
CA ALA A 238 -15.13 4.41 -11.43
C ALA A 238 -13.72 4.85 -11.91
N SER A 239 -12.88 5.37 -11.01
CA SER A 239 -11.52 5.79 -11.34
C SER A 239 -10.63 4.61 -11.76
N GLN A 240 -10.81 3.44 -11.13
CA GLN A 240 -10.12 2.21 -11.54
C GLN A 240 -10.51 1.81 -12.96
N ARG A 241 -11.81 1.84 -13.28
CA ARG A 241 -12.34 1.50 -14.61
C ARG A 241 -11.83 2.46 -15.68
N GLU A 242 -11.71 3.75 -15.40
CA GLU A 242 -11.14 4.73 -16.33
C GLU A 242 -9.67 4.40 -16.67
N VAL A 243 -8.87 4.09 -15.63
CA VAL A 243 -7.46 3.71 -15.81
C VAL A 243 -7.35 2.43 -16.66
N PHE A 244 -8.21 1.45 -16.41
CA PHE A 244 -8.20 0.20 -17.19
C PHE A 244 -8.64 0.40 -18.64
N LYS A 245 -9.62 1.28 -18.91
CA LYS A 245 -10.04 1.62 -20.28
C LYS A 245 -8.93 2.28 -21.10
N LEU A 246 -8.03 3.02 -20.47
CA LEU A 246 -6.90 3.64 -21.16
C LEU A 246 -5.83 2.63 -21.59
N MET A 247 -5.69 1.53 -20.83
CA MET A 247 -4.59 0.57 -20.99
C MET A 247 -5.00 -0.72 -21.70
N LEU A 248 -6.28 -1.11 -21.60
CA LEU A 248 -6.79 -2.36 -22.14
C LEU A 248 -7.67 -2.09 -23.38
N GLN A 249 -7.60 -2.99 -24.35
CA GLN A 249 -8.55 -2.98 -25.45
C GLN A 249 -9.96 -3.29 -24.94
N GLN A 250 -11.00 -2.93 -25.73
CA GLN A 250 -12.40 -3.07 -25.31
C GLN A 250 -12.77 -4.49 -24.88
N ARG A 251 -12.28 -5.52 -25.58
CA ARG A 251 -12.52 -6.94 -25.26
C ARG A 251 -11.80 -7.37 -23.99
N GLU A 252 -10.53 -6.97 -23.82
CA GLU A 252 -9.73 -7.25 -22.62
C GLU A 252 -10.34 -6.59 -21.39
N TYR A 253 -10.82 -5.37 -21.54
CA TYR A 253 -11.53 -4.64 -20.48
C TYR A 253 -12.80 -5.37 -20.06
N GLN A 254 -13.64 -5.81 -21.03
CA GLN A 254 -14.84 -6.56 -20.72
C GLN A 254 -14.51 -7.87 -19.99
N TRP A 255 -13.53 -8.61 -20.47
CA TRP A 255 -13.07 -9.85 -19.84
C TRP A 255 -12.61 -9.61 -18.38
N LEU A 256 -11.85 -8.54 -18.13
CA LEU A 256 -11.32 -8.26 -16.79
C LEU A 256 -12.40 -7.79 -15.81
N ILE A 257 -13.35 -6.97 -16.28
CA ILE A 257 -14.36 -6.31 -15.42
C ILE A 257 -15.66 -7.12 -15.35
N GLU A 258 -16.14 -7.65 -16.48
CA GLU A 258 -17.41 -8.38 -16.57
C GLU A 258 -17.25 -9.87 -16.27
N GLY A 259 -16.04 -10.41 -16.41
CA GLY A 259 -15.70 -11.74 -15.96
C GLY A 259 -15.84 -11.91 -14.45
N GLN A 260 -15.91 -13.15 -13.96
CA GLN A 260 -16.02 -13.48 -12.52
C GLN A 260 -14.81 -13.03 -11.68
N ASN A 261 -13.87 -12.28 -12.27
CA ASN A 261 -12.60 -11.89 -11.69
C ASN A 261 -12.63 -10.54 -10.94
N SER A 262 -13.82 -10.01 -10.68
CA SER A 262 -14.08 -8.62 -10.24
C SER A 262 -13.36 -8.14 -8.97
N THR A 263 -12.63 -9.00 -8.25
CA THR A 263 -11.96 -8.63 -7.00
C THR A 263 -10.45 -8.80 -6.99
N LYS A 264 -9.89 -9.53 -7.95
CA LYS A 264 -8.45 -9.88 -7.99
C LYS A 264 -7.85 -9.70 -9.38
N TYR A 265 -7.95 -8.50 -9.89
CA TYR A 265 -7.50 -8.15 -11.25
C TYR A 265 -6.03 -8.54 -11.53
N GLY A 266 -5.13 -8.35 -10.55
CA GLY A 266 -3.72 -8.73 -10.71
C GLY A 266 -3.51 -10.23 -10.92
N VAL A 267 -4.21 -11.07 -10.15
CA VAL A 267 -4.14 -12.54 -10.28
C VAL A 267 -4.76 -13.01 -11.59
N ALA A 268 -5.86 -12.39 -12.02
CA ALA A 268 -6.50 -12.69 -13.29
C ALA A 268 -5.57 -12.43 -14.49
N MET A 269 -4.85 -11.31 -14.46
CA MET A 269 -3.85 -10.98 -15.50
C MET A 269 -2.70 -12.00 -15.53
N LEU A 270 -2.17 -12.42 -14.40
CA LEU A 270 -1.14 -13.47 -14.34
C LEU A 270 -1.65 -14.80 -14.89
N SER A 271 -2.88 -15.17 -14.55
CA SER A 271 -3.51 -16.37 -15.10
C SER A 271 -3.67 -16.28 -16.62
N ARG A 272 -3.99 -15.10 -17.15
CA ARG A 272 -4.09 -14.88 -18.60
C ARG A 272 -2.73 -15.03 -19.30
N ILE A 273 -1.66 -14.46 -18.73
CA ILE A 273 -0.29 -14.65 -19.25
C ILE A 273 0.07 -16.14 -19.26
N ARG A 274 -0.25 -16.88 -18.18
CA ARG A 274 -0.01 -18.34 -18.08
C ARG A 274 -0.71 -19.10 -19.21
N GLN A 275 -1.98 -18.79 -19.49
CA GLN A 275 -2.76 -19.39 -20.56
C GLN A 275 -2.16 -19.10 -21.94
N ILE A 276 -1.78 -17.86 -22.22
CA ILE A 276 -1.18 -17.45 -23.50
C ILE A 276 0.13 -18.20 -23.74
N CYS A 277 1.01 -18.25 -22.74
CA CYS A 277 2.28 -18.96 -22.84
C CYS A 277 2.08 -20.47 -23.02
N SER A 278 1.15 -21.07 -22.31
CA SER A 278 0.81 -22.51 -22.45
C SER A 278 0.30 -22.84 -23.85
N LEU A 279 -0.57 -22.01 -24.41
CA LEU A 279 -1.09 -22.20 -25.78
C LEU A 279 0.00 -22.01 -26.84
N ALA A 280 0.85 -20.99 -26.71
CA ALA A 280 1.96 -20.75 -27.61
C ALA A 280 2.91 -21.95 -27.68
N MET A 281 3.13 -22.60 -26.55
CA MET A 281 4.01 -23.77 -26.47
C MET A 281 3.36 -25.10 -26.85
N SER A 282 2.03 -25.24 -26.70
CA SER A 282 1.32 -26.45 -27.05
C SER A 282 1.33 -26.75 -28.54
N SER A 283 1.51 -25.71 -29.36
CA SER A 283 1.65 -25.82 -30.81
C SER A 283 3.05 -26.21 -31.31
N SER A 284 4.02 -26.35 -30.40
CA SER A 284 5.44 -26.57 -30.72
C SER A 284 5.91 -27.95 -30.27
N THR A 285 6.95 -28.46 -30.95
CA THR A 285 7.54 -29.78 -30.72
C THR A 285 8.14 -29.93 -29.31
N SER A 286 8.33 -31.14 -28.84
CA SER A 286 8.70 -31.58 -27.47
C SER A 286 9.92 -30.92 -26.80
N GLN A 287 10.69 -30.08 -27.48
CA GLN A 287 11.86 -29.38 -26.92
C GLN A 287 11.50 -28.12 -26.11
N VAL A 288 10.25 -27.69 -26.10
CA VAL A 288 9.79 -26.40 -25.53
C VAL A 288 9.35 -26.54 -24.05
N ALA A 289 9.14 -27.74 -23.56
CA ALA A 289 8.70 -27.98 -22.19
C ALA A 289 9.58 -27.34 -21.10
N PRO A 290 10.93 -27.28 -21.21
CA PRO A 290 11.75 -26.61 -20.22
C PRO A 290 11.48 -25.10 -20.08
N TYR A 291 11.12 -24.43 -21.16
CA TYR A 291 10.86 -22.98 -21.13
C TYR A 291 9.56 -22.63 -20.40
N LEU A 292 8.56 -23.53 -20.46
CA LEU A 292 7.35 -23.37 -19.68
C LEU A 292 7.63 -23.37 -18.17
N TYR A 293 8.58 -24.18 -17.72
CA TYR A 293 9.00 -24.18 -16.34
C TYR A 293 9.57 -22.81 -15.88
N PHE A 294 10.42 -22.19 -16.70
CA PHE A 294 10.99 -20.88 -16.37
C PHE A 294 9.91 -19.77 -16.36
N VAL A 295 8.95 -19.82 -17.28
CA VAL A 295 7.81 -18.89 -17.30
C VAL A 295 6.96 -19.09 -16.05
N GLU A 296 6.65 -20.34 -15.70
CA GLU A 296 5.81 -20.64 -14.53
C GLU A 296 6.51 -20.26 -13.21
N ASP A 297 7.80 -20.48 -13.09
CA ASP A 297 8.59 -20.09 -11.92
C ASP A 297 8.60 -18.56 -11.74
N ALA A 298 8.83 -17.81 -12.81
CA ALA A 298 8.78 -16.35 -12.78
C ALA A 298 7.36 -15.82 -12.45
N LEU A 299 6.32 -16.41 -13.02
CA LEU A 299 4.93 -16.04 -12.73
C LEU A 299 4.57 -16.32 -11.26
N LYS A 300 5.00 -17.45 -10.71
CA LYS A 300 4.81 -17.82 -9.31
C LYS A 300 5.46 -16.81 -8.36
N GLU A 301 6.66 -16.33 -8.66
CA GLU A 301 7.34 -15.31 -7.86
C GLU A 301 6.60 -13.96 -7.90
N ILE A 302 6.08 -13.57 -9.08
CA ILE A 302 5.23 -12.39 -9.20
C ILE A 302 3.94 -12.57 -8.40
N GLU A 303 3.28 -13.71 -8.51
CA GLU A 303 2.05 -14.04 -7.79
C GLU A 303 2.27 -14.04 -6.27
N THR A 304 3.41 -14.55 -5.81
CA THR A 304 3.84 -14.49 -4.40
C THR A 304 3.95 -13.04 -3.93
N SER A 305 4.54 -12.16 -4.72
CA SER A 305 4.65 -10.74 -4.42
C SER A 305 3.29 -10.04 -4.35
N VAL A 306 2.38 -10.37 -5.28
CA VAL A 306 0.98 -9.90 -5.26
C VAL A 306 0.26 -10.39 -4.01
N GLY A 307 0.38 -11.68 -3.68
CA GLY A 307 -0.23 -12.29 -2.49
C GLY A 307 0.27 -11.66 -1.17
N ILE A 308 1.55 -11.29 -1.09
CA ILE A 308 2.06 -10.52 0.06
C ILE A 308 1.37 -9.15 0.16
N CYS A 309 1.21 -8.44 -0.96
CA CYS A 309 0.53 -7.15 -0.98
C CYS A 309 -0.96 -7.29 -0.59
N GLU A 310 -1.67 -8.29 -1.11
CA GLU A 310 -3.06 -8.58 -0.75
C GLU A 310 -3.21 -8.87 0.75
N ARG A 311 -2.32 -9.69 1.30
CA ARG A 311 -2.30 -9.99 2.74
C ARG A 311 -2.06 -8.74 3.58
N LEU A 312 -1.11 -7.89 3.20
CA LEU A 312 -0.84 -6.65 3.90
C LEU A 312 -2.02 -5.68 3.82
N PHE A 313 -2.71 -5.63 2.69
CA PHE A 313 -3.90 -4.80 2.52
C PHE A 313 -5.08 -5.32 3.35
N GLY A 314 -5.35 -6.62 3.31
CA GLY A 314 -6.50 -7.25 3.95
C GLY A 314 -6.35 -7.50 5.46
N SER A 315 -5.12 -7.48 6.00
CA SER A 315 -4.85 -7.78 7.42
C SER A 315 -4.14 -6.62 8.10
N PRO A 316 -4.86 -5.56 8.53
CA PRO A 316 -4.28 -4.47 9.32
C PRO A 316 -3.85 -4.96 10.71
N ILE A 317 -3.15 -4.12 11.46
CA ILE A 317 -2.89 -4.38 12.89
C ILE A 317 -4.25 -4.54 13.60
N PRO A 318 -4.41 -5.54 14.51
CA PRO A 318 -5.69 -5.82 15.13
C PRO A 318 -6.34 -4.55 15.72
N PRO A 319 -7.59 -4.20 15.34
CA PRO A 319 -8.25 -2.97 15.81
C PRO A 319 -8.42 -2.91 17.33
N THR A 320 -8.47 -4.06 17.99
CA THR A 320 -8.51 -4.16 19.46
C THR A 320 -7.29 -3.54 20.10
N TYR A 321 -6.11 -3.76 19.53
CA TYR A 321 -4.86 -3.17 20.00
C TYR A 321 -4.88 -1.64 19.88
N THR A 322 -5.24 -1.13 18.72
CA THR A 322 -5.34 0.32 18.44
C THR A 322 -6.34 1.00 19.37
N ARG A 323 -7.53 0.39 19.59
CA ARG A 323 -8.54 0.91 20.50
C ARG A 323 -8.06 0.92 21.96
N HIS A 324 -7.37 -0.13 22.39
CA HIS A 324 -6.86 -0.20 23.76
C HIS A 324 -5.77 0.87 23.99
N LEU A 325 -4.83 0.99 23.07
CA LEU A 325 -3.79 2.01 23.11
C LEU A 325 -4.37 3.43 23.16
N SER A 326 -5.34 3.74 22.32
CA SER A 326 -6.00 5.05 22.31
C SER A 326 -6.73 5.35 23.62
N ARG A 327 -7.34 4.34 24.28
CA ARG A 327 -7.97 4.51 25.58
C ARG A 327 -6.95 4.78 26.70
N ILE A 328 -5.86 4.04 26.73
CA ILE A 328 -4.78 4.26 27.71
C ILE A 328 -4.15 5.64 27.50
N MET A 329 -3.88 6.02 26.26
CA MET A 329 -3.36 7.34 25.90
C MET A 329 -4.28 8.46 26.38
N SER A 330 -5.59 8.35 26.10
CA SER A 330 -6.57 9.36 26.52
C SER A 330 -6.66 9.46 28.05
N LEU A 331 -6.65 8.33 28.75
CA LEU A 331 -6.66 8.30 30.22
C LEU A 331 -5.37 8.94 30.78
N TRP A 332 -4.23 8.60 30.22
CA TRP A 332 -2.94 9.15 30.64
C TRP A 332 -2.87 10.67 30.42
N LEU A 333 -3.31 11.18 29.26
CA LEU A 333 -3.37 12.62 28.96
C LEU A 333 -4.33 13.38 29.90
N LEU A 334 -5.42 12.73 30.32
CA LEU A 334 -6.38 13.32 31.25
C LEU A 334 -5.81 13.43 32.67
N LEU A 335 -5.07 12.41 33.11
CA LEU A 335 -4.48 12.36 34.45
C LEU A 335 -3.17 13.15 34.56
N LEU A 336 -2.46 13.34 33.45
CA LEU A 336 -1.15 13.98 33.43
C LEU A 336 -1.12 15.40 34.11
N PRO A 337 -2.00 16.36 33.76
CA PRO A 337 -1.98 17.67 34.36
C PRO A 337 -2.32 17.64 35.85
N VAL A 338 -3.19 16.72 36.30
CA VAL A 338 -3.53 16.54 37.71
C VAL A 338 -2.30 16.07 38.50
N SER A 339 -1.55 15.12 37.95
CA SER A 339 -0.31 14.62 38.53
C SER A 339 0.78 15.70 38.56
N LEU A 340 0.91 16.50 37.50
CA LEU A 340 1.89 17.57 37.42
C LEU A 340 1.58 18.71 38.42
N VAL A 341 0.30 19.06 38.58
CA VAL A 341 -0.13 20.05 39.61
C VAL A 341 0.22 19.57 41.01
N SER A 342 0.08 18.28 41.30
CA SER A 342 0.46 17.74 42.61
C SER A 342 1.97 17.71 42.84
N SER A 343 2.79 17.64 41.80
CA SER A 343 4.25 17.53 41.90
C SER A 343 4.98 18.88 41.79
N ILE A 344 4.56 19.73 40.85
CA ILE A 344 5.25 21.00 40.50
C ILE A 344 4.44 22.21 41.02
N GLY A 345 3.15 22.00 41.31
CA GLY A 345 2.21 23.06 41.65
C GLY A 345 1.45 23.60 40.43
N PRO A 346 0.40 24.39 40.67
CA PRO A 346 -0.43 25.00 39.61
C PRO A 346 0.31 26.19 38.98
N SER A 347 1.10 25.93 37.97
CA SER A 347 1.95 26.91 37.31
C SER A 347 1.85 26.81 35.78
N SER A 348 2.36 27.82 35.08
CA SER A 348 2.50 27.78 33.60
C SER A 348 3.40 26.62 33.15
N THR A 349 4.35 26.19 33.97
CA THR A 349 5.20 25.03 33.69
C THR A 349 4.40 23.75 33.52
N THR A 350 3.35 23.54 34.34
CA THR A 350 2.44 22.39 34.22
C THR A 350 1.76 22.36 32.84
N VAL A 351 1.27 23.51 32.34
CA VAL A 351 0.60 23.62 31.05
C VAL A 351 1.59 23.34 29.92
N ILE A 352 2.79 23.93 29.98
CA ILE A 352 3.82 23.72 28.94
C ILE A 352 4.27 22.25 28.89
N THR A 353 4.52 21.65 30.07
CA THR A 353 4.94 20.24 30.16
C THR A 353 3.86 19.31 29.61
N THR A 354 2.57 19.56 29.92
CA THR A 354 1.45 18.78 29.36
C THR A 354 1.37 18.91 27.84
N ALA A 355 1.52 20.13 27.30
CA ALA A 355 1.51 20.37 25.86
C ALA A 355 2.65 19.64 25.14
N LEU A 356 3.86 19.69 25.69
CA LEU A 356 5.02 18.99 25.14
C LEU A 356 4.85 17.47 25.19
N ALA A 357 4.39 16.93 26.32
CA ALA A 357 4.14 15.50 26.46
C ALA A 357 3.04 15.04 25.50
N ALA A 358 1.93 15.77 25.40
CA ALA A 358 0.88 15.48 24.45
C ALA A 358 1.40 15.49 23.01
N TYR A 359 2.20 16.48 22.62
CA TYR A 359 2.80 16.56 21.30
C TYR A 359 3.66 15.34 20.98
N VAL A 360 4.50 14.89 21.91
CA VAL A 360 5.40 13.75 21.70
C VAL A 360 4.61 12.46 21.59
N PHE A 361 3.74 12.16 22.53
CA PHE A 361 3.04 10.86 22.57
C PHE A 361 1.97 10.74 21.49
N VAL A 362 1.15 11.77 21.28
CA VAL A 362 0.15 11.80 20.21
C VAL A 362 0.83 11.81 18.83
N GLY A 363 1.95 12.53 18.72
CA GLY A 363 2.75 12.55 17.49
C GLY A 363 3.33 11.19 17.16
N LEU A 364 3.82 10.44 18.14
CA LEU A 364 4.34 9.09 17.93
C LEU A 364 3.22 8.11 17.51
N ASP A 365 2.04 8.22 18.12
CA ASP A 365 0.87 7.44 17.75
C ASP A 365 0.42 7.72 16.30
N GLU A 366 0.33 9.00 15.91
CA GLU A 366 -0.07 9.39 14.55
C GLU A 366 0.94 8.94 13.49
N VAL A 367 2.25 9.03 13.78
CA VAL A 367 3.30 8.51 12.89
C VAL A 367 3.14 7.00 12.73
N GLY A 368 2.83 6.26 13.81
CA GLY A 368 2.55 4.83 13.75
C GLY A 368 1.35 4.51 12.85
N MET A 369 0.27 5.31 12.94
CA MET A 369 -0.92 5.19 12.09
C MET A 369 -0.64 5.50 10.62
N GLU A 370 0.14 6.54 10.35
CA GLU A 370 0.50 6.93 8.99
C GLU A 370 1.35 5.85 8.30
N ILE A 371 2.29 5.23 9.03
CA ILE A 371 3.12 4.13 8.52
C ILE A 371 2.30 2.84 8.37
N GLU A 372 1.29 2.60 9.19
CA GLU A 372 0.41 1.42 9.09
C GLU A 372 -0.32 1.36 7.74
N ASN A 373 -0.72 2.50 7.18
CA ASN A 373 -1.33 2.58 5.86
C ASN A 373 -0.28 2.61 4.74
N VAL A 374 0.36 1.48 4.53
CA VAL A 374 1.56 1.31 3.72
C VAL A 374 1.36 1.77 2.28
N PHE A 375 0.22 1.41 1.65
CA PHE A 375 -0.02 1.68 0.24
C PHE A 375 -0.31 3.15 -0.06
N GLN A 376 -0.71 3.94 0.94
CA GLN A 376 -0.78 5.41 0.80
C GLN A 376 0.60 6.08 0.88
N LEU A 377 1.55 5.43 1.56
CA LEU A 377 2.89 5.96 1.77
C LEU A 377 3.85 5.59 0.63
N LEU A 378 3.67 4.43 0.00
CA LEU A 378 4.51 3.96 -1.10
C LEU A 378 4.30 4.78 -2.38
N PRO A 379 5.36 5.04 -3.17
CA PRO A 379 5.29 5.73 -4.46
C PRO A 379 4.77 4.79 -5.56
N LEU A 380 3.53 4.29 -5.43
CA LEU A 380 2.99 3.25 -6.29
C LEU A 380 2.94 3.65 -7.77
N GLN A 381 2.71 4.92 -8.09
CA GLN A 381 2.74 5.40 -9.49
C GLN A 381 4.13 5.23 -10.11
N GLN A 382 5.17 5.63 -9.38
CA GLN A 382 6.55 5.51 -9.88
C GLN A 382 6.99 4.05 -9.94
N LEU A 383 6.52 3.22 -9.01
CA LEU A 383 6.80 1.78 -9.02
C LEU A 383 6.06 1.08 -10.17
N ALA A 384 4.82 1.44 -10.46
CA ALA A 384 4.09 0.94 -11.63
C ALA A 384 4.75 1.34 -12.94
N ALA A 385 5.16 2.61 -13.05
CA ALA A 385 5.94 3.09 -14.19
C ALA A 385 7.31 2.38 -14.32
N ALA A 386 7.95 2.05 -13.20
CA ALA A 386 9.20 1.28 -13.24
C ALA A 386 8.96 -0.14 -13.79
N VAL A 387 7.89 -0.84 -13.37
CA VAL A 387 7.52 -2.14 -13.96
C VAL A 387 7.31 -2.01 -15.46
N GLN A 388 6.52 -1.04 -15.88
CA GLN A 388 6.22 -0.77 -17.28
C GLN A 388 7.49 -0.55 -18.11
N ASN A 389 8.36 0.37 -17.67
CA ASN A 389 9.56 0.74 -18.40
C ASN A 389 10.58 -0.41 -18.41
N ASP A 390 10.82 -1.06 -17.26
CA ASP A 390 11.76 -2.17 -17.16
C ASP A 390 11.32 -3.36 -18.06
N VAL A 391 10.03 -3.67 -18.10
CA VAL A 391 9.48 -4.73 -18.96
C VAL A 391 9.65 -4.37 -20.43
N ARG A 392 9.30 -3.13 -20.80
CA ARG A 392 9.45 -2.63 -22.18
C ARG A 392 10.91 -2.64 -22.63
N ASP A 393 11.78 -1.99 -21.87
CA ASP A 393 13.18 -1.80 -22.24
C ASP A 393 13.91 -3.14 -22.33
N GLN A 394 13.59 -4.09 -21.43
CA GLN A 394 14.18 -5.42 -21.45
C GLN A 394 13.76 -6.23 -22.68
N PHE A 395 12.45 -6.24 -22.98
CA PHE A 395 11.92 -6.96 -24.13
C PHE A 395 12.47 -6.39 -25.44
N TYR A 396 12.36 -5.09 -25.59
CA TYR A 396 12.77 -4.35 -26.77
C TYR A 396 14.27 -4.48 -27.03
N GLY A 397 15.09 -4.29 -26.00
CA GLY A 397 16.55 -4.41 -26.10
C GLY A 397 17.01 -5.80 -26.58
N ILE A 398 16.30 -6.86 -26.19
CA ILE A 398 16.60 -8.22 -26.63
C ILE A 398 16.12 -8.45 -28.08
N VAL A 399 14.88 -8.09 -28.37
CA VAL A 399 14.27 -8.35 -29.68
C VAL A 399 14.96 -7.53 -30.78
N CYS A 400 15.20 -6.23 -30.56
CA CYS A 400 15.87 -5.36 -31.52
C CYS A 400 17.40 -5.62 -31.57
N GLY A 401 18.02 -5.91 -30.45
CA GLY A 401 19.46 -6.21 -30.39
C GLY A 401 19.84 -7.55 -31.03
N SER A 402 18.89 -8.47 -31.21
CA SER A 402 19.07 -9.75 -31.86
C SER A 402 18.94 -9.68 -33.39
N GLN A 403 18.53 -8.53 -33.94
CA GLN A 403 18.41 -8.29 -35.39
C GLN A 403 19.53 -7.36 -35.84
N PRO A 404 20.65 -7.89 -36.39
CA PRO A 404 21.81 -7.08 -36.77
C PRO A 404 21.60 -6.10 -37.93
N ASP A 405 20.45 -6.22 -38.64
CA ASP A 405 20.15 -5.43 -39.84
C ASP A 405 19.19 -4.25 -39.62
N ILE A 406 18.75 -4.00 -38.37
CA ILE A 406 17.91 -2.83 -38.07
C ILE A 406 18.82 -1.70 -37.59
N GLU A 407 19.01 -0.66 -38.44
CA GLU A 407 19.67 0.56 -38.02
C GLU A 407 19.09 1.11 -36.72
N PRO A 408 19.93 1.51 -35.74
CA PRO A 408 19.46 1.99 -34.45
C PRO A 408 18.50 3.20 -34.51
N ALA A 409 18.45 3.89 -35.65
CA ALA A 409 17.51 5.00 -35.89
C ALA A 409 16.06 4.56 -36.13
N SER A 410 15.80 3.28 -36.51
CA SER A 410 14.42 2.75 -36.67
C SER A 410 13.84 2.22 -35.37
N CYS A 411 14.63 2.21 -34.32
CA CYS A 411 14.29 1.72 -32.98
C CYS A 411 13.99 2.83 -31.95
N VAL A 412 14.00 4.12 -32.34
CA VAL A 412 13.70 5.26 -31.44
C VAL A 412 12.27 5.76 -31.63
#